data_aafdadf7c838778cddc51d7daa091172
#
_entry.id   aafdadf7c838778cddc51d7daa091172
#
_cell.length_a   1.000
_cell.length_b   1.000
_cell.length_c   1.000
_cell.angle_alpha   90.00
_cell.angle_beta   90.00
_cell.angle_gamma   90.00
#
_symmetry.space_group_name_H-M   'P 1'
#
loop_
_entity.id
_entity.type
_entity.pdbx_description
1 polymer ?
#
loop_
_entity_poly.entity_id
_entity_poly.type
_entity_poly.pdbx_seq_one_letter_code
_entity_poly.pdbx_strand_id
1 'polypeptide(L)'
;MVDIALLQSVSYIAGALGVCVAAIYYVMNLKETTKNRRITYTNSVMQQLYSEEGVRRELDCYMMQWTDFEDFKRKYDSTVNPESYSKRMSLWYMYDMMGYLYKSGLIDLNTVANVGGSFPFWDWFRFKPIVEGYRKDAFGPRGFSNWEHLAEAVLRVRESFDSGVRDRVDRVEREHRVAQ
;
A
#
# COMPACT_ATOMS: atom_id res chain seq x y z
N MET A 1 -1.58 -66.49 18.82
CA MET A 1 -2.76 -65.59 18.96
C MET A 1 -2.24 -64.17 18.93
N VAL A 2 -2.75 -63.37 18.01
CA VAL A 2 -2.40 -61.92 18.00
C VAL A 2 -3.12 -61.29 19.19
N ASP A 3 -2.38 -60.54 20.01
CA ASP A 3 -2.94 -59.82 21.16
C ASP A 3 -3.81 -58.67 20.66
N ILE A 4 -5.13 -58.80 20.80
CA ILE A 4 -6.13 -57.83 20.34
C ILE A 4 -5.94 -56.49 21.00
N ALA A 5 -5.47 -56.44 22.28
CA ALA A 5 -5.21 -55.20 23.01
C ALA A 5 -4.01 -54.45 22.41
N LEU A 6 -2.97 -55.16 21.98
CA LEU A 6 -1.82 -54.59 21.30
C LEU A 6 -2.22 -53.97 19.94
N LEU A 7 -3.03 -54.72 19.17
CA LEU A 7 -3.52 -54.26 17.87
C LEU A 7 -4.37 -52.96 18.00
N GLN A 8 -5.20 -52.92 19.03
CA GLN A 8 -6.07 -51.80 19.33
C GLN A 8 -5.25 -50.58 19.75
N SER A 9 -4.23 -50.75 20.58
CA SER A 9 -3.33 -49.69 21.02
C SER A 9 -2.53 -49.09 19.84
N VAL A 10 -2.00 -49.94 18.96
CA VAL A 10 -1.30 -49.53 17.74
C VAL A 10 -2.23 -48.71 16.82
N SER A 11 -3.49 -49.16 16.67
CA SER A 11 -4.48 -48.47 15.83
C SER A 11 -4.82 -47.07 16.38
N TYR A 12 -4.94 -46.91 17.71
CA TYR A 12 -5.18 -45.62 18.33
C TYR A 12 -3.98 -44.66 18.16
N ILE A 13 -2.75 -45.17 18.33
CA ILE A 13 -1.54 -44.37 18.12
C ILE A 13 -1.41 -43.94 16.67
N ALA A 14 -1.64 -44.86 15.71
CA ALA A 14 -1.61 -44.55 14.28
C ALA A 14 -2.66 -43.51 13.90
N GLY A 15 -3.90 -43.65 14.44
CA GLY A 15 -4.98 -42.66 14.25
C GLY A 15 -4.60 -41.27 14.81
N ALA A 16 -4.07 -41.22 16.02
CA ALA A 16 -3.63 -39.95 16.63
C ALA A 16 -2.50 -39.28 15.84
N LEU A 17 -1.51 -40.04 15.40
CA LEU A 17 -0.43 -39.54 14.54
C LEU A 17 -0.97 -39.01 13.19
N GLY A 18 -1.92 -39.73 12.58
CA GLY A 18 -2.57 -39.29 11.35
C GLY A 18 -3.27 -37.94 11.50
N VAL A 19 -3.99 -37.73 12.60
CA VAL A 19 -4.64 -36.44 12.90
C VAL A 19 -3.61 -35.33 13.10
N CYS A 20 -2.52 -35.60 13.83
CA CYS A 20 -1.44 -34.62 14.02
C CYS A 20 -0.79 -34.22 12.69
N VAL A 21 -0.47 -35.17 11.83
CA VAL A 21 0.11 -34.91 10.50
C VAL A 21 -0.86 -34.10 9.64
N ALA A 22 -2.14 -34.45 9.64
CA ALA A 22 -3.16 -33.72 8.90
C ALA A 22 -3.30 -32.27 9.39
N ALA A 23 -3.27 -32.05 10.73
CA ALA A 23 -3.33 -30.70 11.29
C ALA A 23 -2.11 -29.85 10.91
N ILE A 24 -0.90 -30.42 10.97
CA ILE A 24 0.34 -29.75 10.54
C ILE A 24 0.25 -29.38 9.06
N TYR A 25 -0.15 -30.33 8.21
CA TYR A 25 -0.30 -30.09 6.76
C TYR A 25 -1.32 -28.97 6.50
N TYR A 26 -2.45 -28.97 7.21
CA TYR A 26 -3.47 -27.94 7.08
C TYR A 26 -2.93 -26.54 7.44
N VAL A 27 -2.20 -26.42 8.55
CA VAL A 27 -1.57 -25.16 8.96
C VAL A 27 -0.54 -24.66 7.94
N MET A 28 0.27 -25.57 7.40
CA MET A 28 1.25 -25.23 6.34
C MET A 28 0.52 -24.74 5.08
N ASN A 29 -0.54 -25.40 4.67
CA ASN A 29 -1.33 -25.03 3.49
C ASN A 29 -2.00 -23.66 3.66
N LEU A 30 -2.50 -23.34 4.87
CA LEU A 30 -3.05 -22.01 5.18
C LEU A 30 -1.98 -20.91 5.08
N LYS A 31 -0.77 -21.16 5.58
CA LYS A 31 0.34 -20.21 5.48
C LYS A 31 0.72 -19.95 4.02
N GLU A 32 0.80 -21.00 3.22
CA GLU A 32 1.13 -20.90 1.80
C GLU A 32 0.04 -20.17 1.02
N THR A 33 -1.22 -20.47 1.27
CA THR A 33 -2.36 -19.76 0.69
C THR A 33 -2.34 -18.27 1.02
N THR A 34 -2.03 -17.92 2.27
CA THR A 34 -1.92 -16.51 2.67
C THR A 34 -0.75 -15.81 1.97
N LYS A 35 0.40 -16.46 1.85
CA LYS A 35 1.56 -15.96 1.11
C LYS A 35 1.23 -15.73 -0.37
N ASN A 36 0.57 -16.70 -1.01
CA ASN A 36 0.18 -16.59 -2.42
C ASN A 36 -0.81 -15.46 -2.66
N ARG A 37 -1.78 -15.26 -1.75
CA ARG A 37 -2.69 -14.11 -1.81
C ARG A 37 -1.93 -12.79 -1.74
N ARG A 38 -0.96 -12.65 -0.83
CA ARG A 38 -0.12 -11.42 -0.73
C ARG A 38 0.61 -11.15 -2.04
N ILE A 39 1.24 -12.16 -2.63
CA ILE A 39 1.96 -12.04 -3.90
C ILE A 39 0.99 -11.59 -5.00
N THR A 40 -0.18 -12.21 -5.09
CA THR A 40 -1.19 -11.87 -6.10
C THR A 40 -1.65 -10.43 -5.98
N TYR A 41 -2.02 -9.97 -4.78
CA TYR A 41 -2.43 -8.58 -4.56
C TYR A 41 -1.30 -7.59 -4.86
N THR A 42 -0.09 -7.87 -4.39
CA THR A 42 1.08 -7.03 -4.66
C THR A 42 1.32 -6.90 -6.16
N ASN A 43 1.34 -8.02 -6.87
CA ASN A 43 1.56 -8.02 -8.33
C ASN A 43 0.44 -7.28 -9.07
N SER A 44 -0.83 -7.48 -8.70
CA SER A 44 -1.95 -6.79 -9.33
C SER A 44 -1.85 -5.26 -9.20
N VAL A 45 -1.52 -4.78 -8.01
CA VAL A 45 -1.33 -3.34 -7.77
C VAL A 45 -0.13 -2.80 -8.53
N MET A 46 1.00 -3.55 -8.52
CA MET A 46 2.20 -3.14 -9.24
C MET A 46 1.98 -3.11 -10.76
N GLN A 47 1.26 -4.07 -11.33
CA GLN A 47 0.91 -4.07 -12.74
C GLN A 47 0.08 -2.85 -13.14
N GLN A 48 -0.87 -2.44 -12.31
CA GLN A 48 -1.65 -1.23 -12.58
C GLN A 48 -0.80 0.04 -12.49
N LEU A 49 0.06 0.14 -11.46
CA LEU A 49 0.91 1.29 -11.23
C LEU A 49 1.95 1.48 -12.33
N TYR A 50 2.58 0.39 -12.77
CA TYR A 50 3.63 0.39 -13.80
C TYR A 50 3.12 0.09 -15.21
N SER A 51 1.81 0.03 -15.42
CA SER A 51 1.25 0.05 -16.76
C SER A 51 1.58 1.37 -17.48
N GLU A 52 1.60 1.38 -18.80
CA GLU A 52 1.78 2.63 -19.56
C GLU A 52 0.80 3.71 -19.12
N GLU A 53 -0.46 3.35 -18.91
CA GLU A 53 -1.49 4.25 -18.43
C GLU A 53 -1.24 4.72 -16.99
N GLY A 54 -0.75 3.85 -16.11
CA GLY A 54 -0.35 4.22 -14.74
C GLY A 54 0.77 5.25 -14.75
N VAL A 55 1.82 5.01 -15.53
CA VAL A 55 2.95 5.93 -15.67
C VAL A 55 2.53 7.27 -16.32
N ARG A 56 1.61 7.24 -17.29
CA ARG A 56 1.06 8.49 -17.87
C ARG A 56 0.34 9.33 -16.82
N ARG A 57 -0.53 8.72 -16.02
CA ARG A 57 -1.24 9.41 -14.94
C ARG A 57 -0.28 10.01 -13.91
N GLU A 58 0.78 9.27 -13.61
CA GLU A 58 1.84 9.73 -12.73
C GLU A 58 2.55 10.96 -13.30
N LEU A 59 2.94 10.92 -14.57
CA LEU A 59 3.55 12.06 -15.24
C LEU A 59 2.62 13.28 -15.26
N ASP A 60 1.34 13.10 -15.56
CA ASP A 60 0.35 14.17 -15.51
C ASP A 60 0.29 14.81 -14.11
N CYS A 61 0.32 13.99 -13.05
CA CYS A 61 0.37 14.49 -11.67
C CYS A 61 1.70 15.17 -11.36
N TYR A 62 2.81 14.60 -11.80
CA TYR A 62 4.16 15.18 -11.59
C TYR A 62 4.31 16.55 -12.25
N MET A 63 3.66 16.79 -13.39
CA MET A 63 3.70 18.06 -14.11
C MET A 63 2.78 19.15 -13.51
N MET A 64 1.94 18.82 -12.53
CA MET A 64 1.09 19.81 -11.88
C MET A 64 1.92 20.83 -11.10
N GLN A 65 1.57 22.11 -11.24
CA GLN A 65 2.23 23.22 -10.57
C GLN A 65 1.20 24.09 -9.84
N TRP A 66 1.47 24.38 -8.58
CA TRP A 66 0.60 25.23 -7.75
C TRP A 66 1.43 26.05 -6.76
N THR A 67 0.84 27.14 -6.29
CA THR A 67 1.40 27.97 -5.23
C THR A 67 0.75 27.72 -3.87
N ASP A 68 -0.55 27.43 -3.88
CA ASP A 68 -1.35 27.18 -2.68
C ASP A 68 -2.56 26.27 -3.00
N PHE A 69 -3.35 25.94 -1.97
CA PHE A 69 -4.52 25.07 -2.12
C PHE A 69 -5.61 25.66 -3.02
N GLU A 70 -5.85 26.96 -2.94
CA GLU A 70 -6.85 27.63 -3.78
C GLU A 70 -6.40 27.74 -5.24
N ASP A 71 -5.11 27.97 -5.48
CA ASP A 71 -4.53 27.91 -6.83
C ASP A 71 -4.63 26.49 -7.41
N PHE A 72 -4.37 25.49 -6.59
CA PHE A 72 -4.55 24.08 -6.99
C PHE A 72 -6.00 23.77 -7.38
N LYS A 73 -6.97 24.16 -6.57
CA LYS A 73 -8.40 24.00 -6.88
C LYS A 73 -8.77 24.71 -8.18
N ARG A 74 -8.35 25.96 -8.33
CA ARG A 74 -8.63 26.78 -9.52
C ARG A 74 -8.10 26.15 -10.82
N LYS A 75 -7.02 25.37 -10.77
CA LYS A 75 -6.40 24.72 -11.93
C LYS A 75 -6.88 23.29 -12.18
N TYR A 76 -7.13 22.54 -11.10
CA TYR A 76 -7.22 21.07 -11.15
C TYR A 76 -8.46 20.49 -10.47
N ASP A 77 -9.42 21.31 -10.04
CA ASP A 77 -10.66 20.79 -9.47
C ASP A 77 -11.59 20.21 -10.55
N SER A 78 -12.50 19.33 -10.14
CA SER A 78 -13.43 18.60 -11.02
C SER A 78 -14.30 19.51 -11.88
N THR A 79 -14.66 20.67 -11.38
CA THR A 79 -15.47 21.68 -12.07
C THR A 79 -14.70 22.44 -13.13
N VAL A 80 -13.38 22.50 -13.04
CA VAL A 80 -12.50 23.28 -13.94
C VAL A 80 -11.77 22.38 -14.92
N ASN A 81 -11.23 21.28 -14.44
CA ASN A 81 -10.44 20.33 -15.23
C ASN A 81 -10.79 18.88 -14.84
N PRO A 82 -11.94 18.38 -15.29
CA PRO A 82 -12.42 17.04 -14.91
C PRO A 82 -11.50 15.92 -15.39
N GLU A 83 -10.77 16.09 -16.47
CA GLU A 83 -9.81 15.09 -16.95
C GLU A 83 -8.61 14.97 -16.00
N SER A 84 -7.97 16.09 -15.70
CA SER A 84 -6.84 16.13 -14.75
C SER A 84 -7.27 15.65 -13.36
N TYR A 85 -8.45 16.09 -12.91
CA TYR A 85 -9.04 15.62 -11.65
C TYR A 85 -9.20 14.09 -11.61
N SER A 86 -9.78 13.51 -12.66
CA SER A 86 -10.04 12.06 -12.73
C SER A 86 -8.75 11.25 -12.74
N LYS A 87 -7.75 11.67 -13.50
CA LYS A 87 -6.42 11.02 -13.53
C LYS A 87 -5.75 11.04 -12.16
N ARG A 88 -5.69 12.20 -11.52
CA ARG A 88 -5.14 12.37 -10.18
C ARG A 88 -5.90 11.56 -9.13
N MET A 89 -7.21 11.65 -9.10
CA MET A 89 -8.03 10.94 -8.12
C MET A 89 -7.91 9.43 -8.28
N SER A 90 -7.81 8.92 -9.51
CA SER A 90 -7.60 7.49 -9.74
C SER A 90 -6.28 6.99 -9.16
N LEU A 91 -5.20 7.77 -9.22
CA LEU A 91 -3.92 7.48 -8.58
C LEU A 91 -4.03 7.55 -7.05
N TRP A 92 -4.59 8.61 -6.51
CA TRP A 92 -4.72 8.79 -5.06
C TRP A 92 -5.57 7.70 -4.41
N TYR A 93 -6.68 7.28 -5.05
CA TYR A 93 -7.47 6.14 -4.59
C TYR A 93 -6.68 4.82 -4.67
N MET A 94 -5.87 4.64 -5.70
CA MET A 94 -5.00 3.47 -5.81
C MET A 94 -3.95 3.45 -4.69
N TYR A 95 -3.32 4.59 -4.38
CA TYR A 95 -2.36 4.70 -3.28
C TYR A 95 -3.02 4.49 -1.92
N ASP A 96 -4.22 5.01 -1.71
CA ASP A 96 -4.96 4.78 -0.46
C ASP A 96 -5.38 3.30 -0.34
N MET A 97 -5.79 2.66 -1.44
CA MET A 97 -6.05 1.22 -1.48
C MET A 97 -4.80 0.40 -1.15
N MET A 98 -3.62 0.78 -1.67
CA MET A 98 -2.36 0.14 -1.29
C MET A 98 -2.11 0.24 0.21
N GLY A 99 -2.35 1.41 0.79
CA GLY A 99 -2.24 1.62 2.23
C GLY A 99 -3.22 0.77 3.04
N TYR A 100 -4.45 0.62 2.58
CA TYR A 100 -5.43 -0.28 3.17
C TYR A 100 -4.99 -1.75 3.10
N LEU A 101 -4.51 -2.20 1.94
CA LEU A 101 -4.01 -3.58 1.75
C LEU A 101 -2.78 -3.84 2.63
N TYR A 102 -1.90 -2.86 2.80
CA TYR A 102 -0.79 -2.95 3.73
C TYR A 102 -1.26 -3.12 5.17
N LYS A 103 -2.17 -2.27 5.66
CA LYS A 103 -2.76 -2.39 7.00
C LYS A 103 -3.44 -3.74 7.23
N SER A 104 -4.05 -4.29 6.19
CA SER A 104 -4.70 -5.61 6.23
C SER A 104 -3.71 -6.77 6.13
N GLY A 105 -2.41 -6.51 6.01
CA GLY A 105 -1.37 -7.52 5.87
C GLY A 105 -1.40 -8.26 4.52
N LEU A 106 -2.07 -7.70 3.51
CA LEU A 106 -2.24 -8.31 2.18
C LEU A 106 -1.17 -7.90 1.18
N ILE A 107 -0.37 -6.86 1.47
CA ILE A 107 0.84 -6.54 0.71
C ILE A 107 2.05 -6.43 1.65
N ASP A 108 3.22 -6.73 1.10
CA ASP A 108 4.47 -6.68 1.83
C ASP A 108 5.12 -5.31 1.70
N LEU A 109 5.41 -4.69 2.86
CA LEU A 109 5.99 -3.36 2.92
C LEU A 109 7.38 -3.29 2.27
N ASN A 110 8.19 -4.35 2.45
CA ASN A 110 9.54 -4.39 1.86
C ASN A 110 9.47 -4.40 0.32
N THR A 111 8.51 -5.14 -0.24
CA THR A 111 8.27 -5.11 -1.68
C THR A 111 7.86 -3.73 -2.15
N VAL A 112 6.93 -3.07 -1.45
CA VAL A 112 6.52 -1.70 -1.79
C VAL A 112 7.67 -0.72 -1.67
N ALA A 113 8.46 -0.79 -0.59
CA ALA A 113 9.57 0.13 -0.35
C ALA A 113 10.72 0.00 -1.36
N ASN A 114 11.01 -1.23 -1.83
CA ASN A 114 12.17 -1.51 -2.68
C ASN A 114 11.84 -1.53 -4.18
N VAL A 115 10.63 -1.96 -4.56
CA VAL A 115 10.27 -2.16 -5.97
C VAL A 115 9.30 -1.10 -6.47
N GLY A 116 8.27 -0.80 -5.69
CA GLY A 116 7.14 -0.02 -6.16
C GLY A 116 6.89 1.28 -5.41
N GLY A 117 7.62 1.53 -4.35
CA GLY A 117 7.31 2.60 -3.42
C GLY A 117 7.75 4.00 -3.84
N SER A 118 8.28 4.19 -5.05
CA SER A 118 8.75 5.52 -5.45
C SER A 118 7.59 6.49 -5.62
N PHE A 119 6.61 6.16 -6.45
CA PHE A 119 5.51 7.07 -6.76
C PHE A 119 4.60 7.33 -5.55
N PRO A 120 3.94 6.34 -4.93
CA PRO A 120 3.05 6.63 -3.81
C PRO A 120 3.75 7.26 -2.61
N PHE A 121 5.06 6.99 -2.45
CA PHE A 121 5.87 7.56 -1.40
C PHE A 121 6.17 9.05 -1.63
N TRP A 122 6.74 9.42 -2.78
CA TRP A 122 7.11 10.81 -3.07
C TRP A 122 5.89 11.69 -3.28
N ASP A 123 4.84 11.16 -3.93
CA ASP A 123 3.59 11.86 -4.14
C ASP A 123 2.88 12.21 -2.84
N TRP A 124 2.96 11.35 -1.82
CA TRP A 124 2.42 11.71 -0.52
C TRP A 124 3.02 13.00 0.02
N PHE A 125 4.33 13.07 0.12
CA PHE A 125 5.00 14.25 0.69
C PHE A 125 4.84 15.51 -0.18
N ARG A 126 4.69 15.33 -1.47
CA ARG A 126 4.42 16.41 -2.41
C ARG A 126 2.99 16.94 -2.29
N PHE A 127 2.01 16.05 -2.29
CA PHE A 127 0.59 16.41 -2.28
C PHE A 127 -0.02 16.55 -0.89
N LYS A 128 0.72 16.25 0.17
CA LYS A 128 0.25 16.35 1.56
C LYS A 128 -0.46 17.67 1.86
N PRO A 129 0.08 18.86 1.51
CA PRO A 129 -0.62 20.12 1.79
C PRO A 129 -1.95 20.24 1.06
N ILE A 130 -2.06 19.68 -0.13
CA ILE A 130 -3.29 19.67 -0.92
C ILE A 130 -4.31 18.69 -0.33
N VAL A 131 -3.86 17.49 0.07
CA VAL A 131 -4.71 16.51 0.76
C VAL A 131 -5.23 17.09 2.08
N GLU A 132 -4.39 17.76 2.85
CA GLU A 132 -4.79 18.45 4.09
C GLU A 132 -5.82 19.56 3.85
N GLY A 133 -5.67 20.31 2.76
CA GLY A 133 -6.67 21.29 2.32
C GLY A 133 -8.02 20.61 2.02
N TYR A 134 -8.03 19.56 1.22
CA TYR A 134 -9.25 18.80 0.93
C TYR A 134 -9.84 18.10 2.15
N ARG A 135 -9.05 17.69 3.13
CA ARG A 135 -9.58 17.14 4.40
C ARG A 135 -10.43 18.14 5.16
N LYS A 136 -10.09 19.43 5.08
CA LYS A 136 -10.87 20.51 5.71
C LYS A 136 -12.10 20.88 4.88
N ASP A 137 -12.01 20.76 3.56
CA ASP A 137 -13.04 21.22 2.62
C ASP A 137 -14.06 20.11 2.28
N ALA A 138 -13.62 18.97 1.76
CA ALA A 138 -14.51 17.99 1.11
C ALA A 138 -14.37 16.55 1.61
N PHE A 139 -13.15 16.08 1.93
CA PHE A 139 -12.91 14.64 2.20
C PHE A 139 -13.07 14.24 3.67
N GLY A 140 -13.14 15.23 4.57
CA GLY A 140 -13.14 15.00 6.01
C GLY A 140 -11.76 14.51 6.53
N PRO A 141 -11.60 14.41 7.86
CA PRO A 141 -10.30 14.26 8.52
C PRO A 141 -9.58 12.93 8.20
N ARG A 142 -10.28 11.94 7.67
CA ARG A 142 -9.73 10.63 7.32
C ARG A 142 -9.44 10.44 5.82
N GLY A 143 -9.65 11.46 5.00
CA GLY A 143 -9.37 11.39 3.56
C GLY A 143 -7.92 10.96 3.30
N PHE A 144 -7.71 9.89 2.57
CA PHE A 144 -6.40 9.33 2.22
C PHE A 144 -5.49 9.00 3.42
N SER A 145 -6.07 8.63 4.56
CA SER A 145 -5.31 8.26 5.78
C SER A 145 -4.56 6.93 5.64
N ASN A 146 -4.98 6.06 4.72
CA ASN A 146 -4.26 4.82 4.45
C ASN A 146 -3.01 5.09 3.62
N TRP A 147 -3.09 6.00 2.63
CA TRP A 147 -1.94 6.44 1.85
C TRP A 147 -0.89 7.11 2.74
N GLU A 148 -1.31 8.03 3.62
CA GLU A 148 -0.45 8.64 4.64
C GLU A 148 0.32 7.59 5.44
N HIS A 149 -0.41 6.64 6.02
CA HIS A 149 0.18 5.56 6.81
C HIS A 149 1.18 4.71 6.01
N LEU A 150 0.88 4.41 4.74
CA LEU A 150 1.77 3.68 3.86
C LEU A 150 3.06 4.47 3.61
N ALA A 151 2.95 5.74 3.26
CA ALA A 151 4.10 6.60 2.96
C ALA A 151 5.04 6.73 4.16
N GLU A 152 4.49 6.92 5.37
CA GLU A 152 5.27 6.96 6.61
C GLU A 152 5.92 5.61 6.93
N ALA A 153 5.23 4.49 6.67
CA ALA A 153 5.81 3.16 6.86
C ALA A 153 6.96 2.90 5.89
N VAL A 154 6.80 3.28 4.61
CA VAL A 154 7.86 3.19 3.59
C VAL A 154 9.06 4.08 3.96
N LEU A 155 8.81 5.29 4.49
CA LEU A 155 9.88 6.18 4.96
C LEU A 155 10.74 5.49 6.01
N ARG A 156 10.14 4.91 7.05
CA ARG A 156 10.88 4.18 8.10
C ARG A 156 11.73 3.04 7.55
N VAL A 157 11.23 2.31 6.55
CA VAL A 157 12.02 1.26 5.91
C VAL A 157 13.18 1.86 5.13
N ARG A 158 12.95 2.92 4.36
CA ARG A 158 13.99 3.57 3.55
C ARG A 158 15.08 4.20 4.40
N GLU A 159 14.76 4.77 5.54
CA GLU A 159 15.73 5.32 6.51
C GLU A 159 16.75 4.26 6.98
N SER A 160 16.39 2.98 6.97
CA SER A 160 17.29 1.89 7.39
C SER A 160 18.44 1.63 6.41
N PHE A 161 18.30 2.04 5.13
CA PHE A 161 19.33 1.81 4.11
C PHE A 161 19.70 3.06 3.30
N ASP A 162 19.03 4.19 3.52
CA ASP A 162 19.24 5.47 2.83
C ASP A 162 19.20 6.62 3.83
N SER A 163 20.35 6.96 4.38
CA SER A 163 20.49 8.00 5.42
C SER A 163 20.07 9.40 4.96
N GLY A 164 20.04 9.66 3.65
CA GLY A 164 19.65 10.97 3.09
C GLY A 164 18.16 11.06 2.71
N VAL A 165 17.37 10.02 2.92
CA VAL A 165 15.95 10.01 2.48
C VAL A 165 15.14 11.06 3.23
N ARG A 166 15.35 11.23 4.53
CA ARG A 166 14.64 12.23 5.35
C ARG A 166 14.89 13.65 4.85
N ASP A 167 16.12 14.00 4.59
CA ASP A 167 16.47 15.35 4.08
C ASP A 167 15.80 15.63 2.72
N ARG A 168 15.68 14.61 1.87
CA ARG A 168 14.96 14.75 0.59
C ARG A 168 13.45 14.92 0.80
N VAL A 169 12.86 14.18 1.71
CA VAL A 169 11.44 14.35 2.09
C VAL A 169 11.20 15.77 2.61
N ASP A 170 12.00 16.22 3.56
CA ASP A 170 11.89 17.57 4.13
C ASP A 170 12.06 18.67 3.06
N ARG A 171 12.88 18.42 2.04
CA ARG A 171 13.02 19.33 0.89
C ARG A 171 11.73 19.36 0.06
N VAL A 172 11.18 18.18 -0.31
CA VAL A 172 9.94 18.10 -1.07
C VAL A 172 8.79 18.77 -0.32
N GLU A 173 8.66 18.53 0.98
CA GLU A 173 7.64 19.18 1.80
C GLU A 173 7.83 20.72 1.86
N ARG A 174 9.06 21.22 1.95
CA ARG A 174 9.34 22.67 1.94
C ARG A 174 9.00 23.31 0.60
N GLU A 175 9.37 22.67 -0.51
CA GLU A 175 9.10 23.15 -1.87
C GLU A 175 7.61 23.24 -2.20
N HIS A 176 6.80 22.37 -1.58
CA HIS A 176 5.35 22.29 -1.82
C HIS A 176 4.53 22.77 -0.62
N ARG A 177 5.18 23.27 0.44
CA ARG A 177 4.47 23.82 1.59
C ARG A 177 3.67 25.03 1.14
N VAL A 178 2.36 24.90 1.18
CA VAL A 178 1.41 25.99 0.93
C VAL A 178 1.70 27.11 1.93
N ALA A 179 1.91 28.32 1.45
CA ALA A 179 1.96 29.50 2.30
C ALA A 179 0.60 29.59 3.06
N GLN A 180 0.67 29.51 4.36
CA GLN A 180 -0.51 29.62 5.23
C GLN A 180 -1.01 31.05 5.27
#